data_dbdd174580e0d5e297d81bd56ba4a667
#
_entry.id   dbdd174580e0d5e297d81bd56ba4a667
#
_cell.length_a   1.000
_cell.length_b   1.000
_cell.length_c   1.000
_cell.angle_alpha   90.00
_cell.angle_beta   90.00
_cell.angle_gamma   90.00
#
_symmetry.space_group_name_H-M   'P 1'
#
loop_
_entity.id
_entity.type
_entity.pdbx_description
1 polymer ?
#
loop_
_entity_poly.entity_id
_entity_poly.type
_entity_poly.pdbx_seq_one_letter_code
_entity_poly.pdbx_strand_id
1 'polypeptide(L)'
;MDALFTIPQEYKPTRLKTLPLRDQPAYKVTADPQNCNLSELLASVIGGPQQIETAEALMTAFSGDIQRMYKASVPEIARVHGIGQTTAIRLKASLALAIRLHDPRDEMPTINSPADAAALVQYEMSLLENEQMRVMLLNTRNRVIDTITIYHGSVNSSQVRVGEVFKPAIQRNAPALIVIHNHPSGDPTPSPDDVSVTRAIVQAGKLLDIELLDHLVIGGNRFISLKERGLGFS
;
A
#
# COMPACT_ATOMS: atom_id res chain seq x y z
N MET A 1 -13.14 71.33 3.75
CA MET A 1 -12.77 70.54 4.94
C MET A 1 -13.80 69.40 5.02
N ASP A 2 -13.63 68.36 4.25
CA ASP A 2 -14.51 67.23 4.29
C ASP A 2 -13.80 66.10 5.03
N ALA A 3 -14.30 65.84 6.20
CA ALA A 3 -13.80 64.76 7.04
C ALA A 3 -14.24 63.43 6.43
N LEU A 4 -13.29 62.68 5.93
CA LEU A 4 -13.42 61.28 5.58
C LEU A 4 -13.71 60.42 6.83
N PHE A 5 -14.96 60.33 7.21
CA PHE A 5 -15.40 59.29 8.12
C PHE A 5 -15.55 57.97 7.29
N THR A 6 -14.50 57.19 7.29
CA THR A 6 -14.59 55.81 6.86
C THR A 6 -15.39 55.07 7.92
N ILE A 7 -16.62 54.65 7.62
CA ILE A 7 -17.40 53.78 8.48
C ILE A 7 -16.60 52.49 8.66
N PRO A 8 -16.28 52.06 9.89
CA PRO A 8 -15.59 50.78 10.07
C PRO A 8 -16.46 49.69 9.51
N GLN A 9 -15.94 48.90 8.58
CA GLN A 9 -16.61 47.75 8.06
C GLN A 9 -16.95 46.83 9.22
N GLU A 10 -18.24 46.60 9.48
CA GLU A 10 -18.71 45.80 10.60
C GLU A 10 -18.03 44.41 10.56
N TYR A 11 -17.22 44.12 11.56
CA TYR A 11 -16.50 42.86 11.64
C TYR A 11 -17.50 41.73 11.83
N LYS A 12 -17.76 40.94 10.77
CA LYS A 12 -18.54 39.73 10.85
C LYS A 12 -17.58 38.54 11.14
N PRO A 13 -17.67 37.91 12.31
CA PRO A 13 -16.84 36.75 12.57
C PRO A 13 -17.16 35.61 11.56
N THR A 14 -16.12 34.90 11.09
CA THR A 14 -16.31 33.76 10.21
C THR A 14 -16.99 32.64 10.99
N ARG A 15 -17.73 31.75 10.28
CA ARG A 15 -18.43 30.62 10.91
C ARG A 15 -17.46 29.75 11.75
N LEU A 16 -16.24 29.58 11.29
CA LEU A 16 -15.22 28.86 12.05
C LEU A 16 -15.01 29.40 13.45
N LYS A 17 -15.03 30.74 13.64
CA LYS A 17 -14.83 31.38 14.95
C LYS A 17 -16.06 31.28 15.85
N THR A 18 -17.22 31.03 15.28
CA THR A 18 -18.48 30.90 16.06
C THR A 18 -18.75 29.45 16.46
N LEU A 19 -18.08 28.46 15.86
CA LEU A 19 -18.22 27.05 16.19
C LEU A 19 -17.46 26.68 17.46
N PRO A 20 -18.04 25.86 18.36
CA PRO A 20 -17.29 25.20 19.43
C PRO A 20 -16.09 24.45 18.87
N LEU A 21 -14.99 24.38 19.62
CA LEU A 21 -13.74 23.75 19.17
C LEU A 21 -13.97 22.32 18.63
N ARG A 22 -14.78 21.52 19.35
CA ARG A 22 -15.12 20.14 18.98
C ARG A 22 -15.85 19.99 17.64
N ASP A 23 -16.52 21.07 17.19
CA ASP A 23 -17.30 21.10 15.96
C ASP A 23 -16.52 21.68 14.78
N GLN A 24 -15.29 22.15 15.03
CA GLN A 24 -14.41 22.66 13.97
C GLN A 24 -13.83 21.52 13.13
N PRO A 25 -13.73 21.68 11.79
CA PRO A 25 -13.27 20.62 10.88
C PRO A 25 -11.92 20.01 11.29
N ALA A 26 -10.93 20.83 11.62
CA ALA A 26 -9.61 20.34 12.00
C ALA A 26 -9.64 19.48 13.29
N TYR A 27 -10.46 19.84 14.27
CA TYR A 27 -10.62 19.05 15.49
C TYR A 27 -11.28 17.69 15.19
N LYS A 28 -12.34 17.68 14.39
CA LYS A 28 -13.04 16.44 13.98
C LYS A 28 -12.10 15.49 13.23
N VAL A 29 -11.32 16.01 12.29
CA VAL A 29 -10.32 15.20 11.55
C VAL A 29 -9.24 14.63 12.48
N THR A 30 -8.83 15.38 13.50
CA THR A 30 -7.86 14.90 14.50
C THR A 30 -8.45 13.79 15.37
N ALA A 31 -9.74 13.88 15.73
CA ALA A 31 -10.41 12.93 16.60
C ALA A 31 -10.78 11.64 15.86
N ASP A 32 -11.45 11.76 14.71
CA ASP A 32 -11.89 10.63 13.89
C ASP A 32 -12.15 11.06 12.43
N PRO A 33 -11.15 10.94 11.53
CA PRO A 33 -11.30 11.36 10.14
C PRO A 33 -12.32 10.52 9.36
N GLN A 34 -12.63 9.28 9.79
CA GLN A 34 -13.55 8.39 9.08
C GLN A 34 -15.01 8.81 9.26
N ASN A 35 -15.33 9.46 10.36
CA ASN A 35 -16.67 9.99 10.65
C ASN A 35 -16.86 11.44 10.18
N CYS A 36 -15.86 12.06 9.54
CA CYS A 36 -16.00 13.37 8.93
C CYS A 36 -16.73 13.30 7.60
N ASN A 37 -17.66 14.23 7.36
CA ASN A 37 -18.26 14.39 6.04
C ASN A 37 -17.30 15.04 5.05
N LEU A 38 -17.64 14.97 3.74
CA LEU A 38 -16.78 15.48 2.68
C LEU A 38 -16.46 16.98 2.83
N SER A 39 -17.44 17.79 3.24
CA SER A 39 -17.25 19.23 3.45
C SER A 39 -16.25 19.52 4.58
N GLU A 40 -16.29 18.75 5.67
CA GLU A 40 -15.36 18.86 6.79
C GLU A 40 -13.93 18.46 6.40
N LEU A 41 -13.77 17.41 5.62
CA LEU A 41 -12.47 16.99 5.09
C LEU A 41 -11.91 18.05 4.13
N LEU A 42 -12.72 18.54 3.20
CA LEU A 42 -12.31 19.61 2.28
C LEU A 42 -11.96 20.89 3.01
N ALA A 43 -12.76 21.31 4.01
CA ALA A 43 -12.47 22.48 4.83
C ALA A 43 -11.11 22.35 5.53
N SER A 44 -10.80 21.17 6.07
CA SER A 44 -9.51 20.91 6.73
C SER A 44 -8.32 20.98 5.76
N VAL A 45 -8.48 20.54 4.51
CA VAL A 45 -7.45 20.65 3.46
C VAL A 45 -7.28 22.10 3.00
N ILE A 46 -8.38 22.82 2.84
CA ILE A 46 -8.40 24.25 2.43
C ILE A 46 -7.71 25.11 3.49
N GLY A 47 -8.11 24.93 4.74
CA GLY A 47 -7.61 25.71 5.86
C GLY A 47 -8.02 27.19 5.85
N GLY A 48 -7.56 27.91 6.85
CA GLY A 48 -7.82 29.35 6.97
C GLY A 48 -9.18 29.70 7.60
N PRO A 49 -9.45 31.00 7.79
CA PRO A 49 -10.62 31.44 8.54
C PRO A 49 -11.96 31.22 7.85
N GLN A 50 -11.96 31.12 6.52
CA GLN A 50 -13.16 30.91 5.70
C GLN A 50 -13.26 29.49 5.13
N GLN A 51 -12.55 28.52 5.73
CA GLN A 51 -12.45 27.15 5.22
C GLN A 51 -13.81 26.48 5.04
N ILE A 52 -14.78 26.75 5.91
CA ILE A 52 -16.12 26.15 5.86
C ILE A 52 -16.90 26.69 4.66
N GLU A 53 -16.97 28.00 4.54
CA GLU A 53 -17.66 28.68 3.46
C GLU A 53 -17.06 28.32 2.10
N THR A 54 -15.74 28.24 2.03
CA THR A 54 -15.01 27.87 0.81
C THR A 54 -15.24 26.41 0.45
N ALA A 55 -15.28 25.48 1.41
CA ALA A 55 -15.61 24.08 1.18
C ALA A 55 -17.05 23.92 0.67
N GLU A 56 -18.01 24.64 1.24
CA GLU A 56 -19.40 24.64 0.77
C GLU A 56 -19.53 25.20 -0.66
N ALA A 57 -18.82 26.27 -0.99
CA ALA A 57 -18.76 26.82 -2.33
C ALA A 57 -18.18 25.79 -3.34
N LEU A 58 -17.13 25.08 -2.92
CA LEU A 58 -16.52 24.01 -3.73
C LEU A 58 -17.50 22.85 -3.96
N MET A 59 -18.17 22.39 -2.88
CA MET A 59 -19.20 21.36 -2.96
C MET A 59 -20.33 21.76 -3.93
N THR A 60 -20.78 23.01 -3.86
CA THR A 60 -21.83 23.53 -4.74
C THR A 60 -21.34 23.56 -6.20
N ALA A 61 -20.14 24.08 -6.45
CA ALA A 61 -19.58 24.21 -7.82
C ALA A 61 -19.42 22.85 -8.51
N PHE A 62 -19.13 21.79 -7.78
CA PHE A 62 -18.94 20.43 -8.29
C PHE A 62 -20.10 19.49 -7.96
N SER A 63 -21.23 19.98 -7.45
CA SER A 63 -22.41 19.17 -7.07
C SER A 63 -22.10 18.04 -6.08
N GLY A 64 -21.13 18.23 -5.21
CA GLY A 64 -20.67 17.21 -4.25
C GLY A 64 -19.91 16.03 -4.87
N ASP A 65 -19.63 16.06 -6.17
CA ASP A 65 -18.96 14.97 -6.88
C ASP A 65 -17.43 15.12 -6.79
N ILE A 66 -16.81 14.27 -5.98
CA ILE A 66 -15.36 14.25 -5.78
C ILE A 66 -14.60 13.82 -7.06
N GLN A 67 -15.21 12.99 -7.91
CA GLN A 67 -14.57 12.58 -9.17
C GLN A 67 -14.54 13.74 -10.18
N ARG A 68 -15.60 14.58 -10.21
CA ARG A 68 -15.60 15.81 -11.00
C ARG A 68 -14.54 16.79 -10.51
N MET A 69 -14.39 16.94 -9.18
CA MET A 69 -13.31 17.77 -8.60
C MET A 69 -11.93 17.25 -9.00
N TYR A 70 -11.73 15.92 -8.97
CA TYR A 70 -10.47 15.31 -9.39
C TYR A 70 -10.18 15.53 -10.87
N LYS A 71 -11.16 15.40 -11.76
CA LYS A 71 -10.99 15.60 -13.20
C LYS A 71 -10.78 17.07 -13.57
N ALA A 72 -11.30 18.00 -12.77
CA ALA A 72 -11.16 19.43 -13.03
C ALA A 72 -9.69 19.86 -13.01
N SER A 73 -9.35 20.82 -13.85
CA SER A 73 -8.03 21.45 -13.87
C SER A 73 -7.81 22.39 -12.69
N VAL A 74 -6.55 22.65 -12.33
CA VAL A 74 -6.22 23.61 -11.26
C VAL A 74 -6.86 24.99 -11.51
N PRO A 75 -6.85 25.57 -12.74
CA PRO A 75 -7.53 26.82 -13.01
C PRO A 75 -9.05 26.78 -12.82
N GLU A 76 -9.71 25.64 -13.10
CA GLU A 76 -11.15 25.49 -12.85
C GLU A 76 -11.47 25.47 -11.35
N ILE A 77 -10.71 24.75 -10.55
CA ILE A 77 -10.86 24.74 -9.10
C ILE A 77 -10.60 26.13 -8.52
N ALA A 78 -9.57 26.84 -9.03
CA ALA A 78 -9.22 28.18 -8.57
C ALA A 78 -10.26 29.27 -8.91
N ARG A 79 -11.25 29.00 -9.80
CA ARG A 79 -12.38 29.90 -10.06
C ARG A 79 -13.42 29.89 -8.94
N VAL A 80 -13.40 28.89 -8.07
CA VAL A 80 -14.34 28.83 -6.94
C VAL A 80 -13.97 29.93 -5.94
N HIS A 81 -14.99 30.65 -5.48
CA HIS A 81 -14.79 31.78 -4.55
C HIS A 81 -14.05 31.29 -3.28
N GLY A 82 -13.03 32.02 -2.89
CA GLY A 82 -12.18 31.70 -1.73
C GLY A 82 -11.02 30.73 -2.01
N ILE A 83 -10.92 30.18 -3.23
CA ILE A 83 -9.84 29.26 -3.60
C ILE A 83 -8.81 29.97 -4.47
N GLY A 84 -7.62 30.18 -3.91
CA GLY A 84 -6.45 30.62 -4.67
C GLY A 84 -5.73 29.46 -5.34
N GLN A 85 -4.80 29.77 -6.27
CA GLN A 85 -4.05 28.78 -7.02
C GLN A 85 -3.32 27.75 -6.11
N THR A 86 -2.70 28.20 -5.02
CA THR A 86 -2.02 27.31 -4.07
C THR A 86 -2.98 26.31 -3.42
N THR A 87 -4.17 26.77 -3.01
CA THR A 87 -5.19 25.90 -2.44
C THR A 87 -5.73 24.90 -3.45
N ALA A 88 -5.96 25.34 -4.70
CA ALA A 88 -6.36 24.45 -5.79
C ALA A 88 -5.32 23.35 -6.05
N ILE A 89 -4.02 23.68 -6.02
CA ILE A 89 -2.93 22.69 -6.15
C ILE A 89 -2.95 21.70 -4.99
N ARG A 90 -3.13 22.16 -3.74
CA ARG A 90 -3.21 21.27 -2.56
C ARG A 90 -4.39 20.32 -2.65
N LEU A 91 -5.56 20.81 -3.05
CA LEU A 91 -6.75 19.98 -3.28
C LEU A 91 -6.49 18.91 -4.35
N LYS A 92 -5.91 19.29 -5.49
CA LYS A 92 -5.55 18.32 -6.54
C LYS A 92 -4.56 17.28 -6.06
N ALA A 93 -3.54 17.68 -5.30
CA ALA A 93 -2.55 16.77 -4.73
C ALA A 93 -3.20 15.79 -3.74
N SER A 94 -4.08 16.27 -2.85
CA SER A 94 -4.79 15.43 -1.87
C SER A 94 -5.68 14.40 -2.57
N LEU A 95 -6.43 14.80 -3.59
CA LEU A 95 -7.26 13.90 -4.38
C LEU A 95 -6.43 12.88 -5.18
N ALA A 96 -5.28 13.30 -5.72
CA ALA A 96 -4.37 12.40 -6.43
C ALA A 96 -3.74 11.36 -5.49
N LEU A 97 -3.41 11.74 -4.24
CA LEU A 97 -2.93 10.81 -3.23
C LEU A 97 -4.01 9.79 -2.85
N ALA A 98 -5.27 10.24 -2.65
CA ALA A 98 -6.39 9.35 -2.34
C ALA A 98 -6.61 8.30 -3.44
N ILE A 99 -6.48 8.69 -4.71
CA ILE A 99 -6.61 7.75 -5.85
C ILE A 99 -5.47 6.75 -5.87
N ARG A 100 -4.22 7.16 -5.57
CA ARG A 100 -3.10 6.23 -5.48
C ARG A 100 -3.28 5.17 -4.40
N LEU A 101 -3.98 5.49 -3.31
CA LEU A 101 -4.37 4.50 -2.29
C LEU A 101 -5.39 3.47 -2.79
N HIS A 102 -6.11 3.78 -3.86
CA HIS A 102 -7.12 2.92 -4.48
C HIS A 102 -6.73 2.49 -5.91
N ASP A 103 -5.47 2.76 -6.33
CA ASP A 103 -5.02 2.35 -7.67
C ASP A 103 -5.01 0.81 -7.74
N PRO A 104 -5.81 0.21 -8.65
CA PRO A 104 -5.79 -1.25 -8.83
C PRO A 104 -4.42 -1.81 -9.27
N ARG A 105 -3.48 -0.94 -9.68
CA ARG A 105 -2.08 -1.32 -9.94
C ARG A 105 -1.32 -1.69 -8.67
N ASP A 106 -1.83 -1.29 -7.49
CA ASP A 106 -1.45 -1.83 -6.18
C ASP A 106 -2.32 -3.03 -5.77
N GLU A 107 -3.18 -3.57 -6.66
CA GLU A 107 -3.77 -4.86 -6.41
C GLU A 107 -2.64 -5.88 -6.32
N MET A 108 -2.44 -6.38 -5.11
CA MET A 108 -1.50 -7.46 -4.82
C MET A 108 -1.68 -8.56 -5.87
N PRO A 109 -0.65 -8.90 -6.65
CA PRO A 109 -0.77 -9.88 -7.72
C PRO A 109 -1.31 -11.19 -7.16
N THR A 110 -2.19 -11.84 -7.90
CA THR A 110 -2.75 -13.12 -7.52
C THR A 110 -1.90 -14.23 -8.13
N ILE A 111 -1.51 -15.19 -7.32
CA ILE A 111 -0.72 -16.36 -7.73
C ILE A 111 -1.65 -17.50 -8.04
N ASN A 112 -1.76 -17.88 -9.31
CA ASN A 112 -2.54 -19.02 -9.78
C ASN A 112 -1.64 -20.18 -10.22
N SER A 113 -0.36 -19.89 -10.47
CA SER A 113 0.63 -20.86 -10.93
C SER A 113 2.02 -20.54 -10.38
N PRO A 114 2.96 -21.49 -10.35
CA PRO A 114 4.36 -21.22 -10.00
C PRO A 114 5.00 -20.15 -10.89
N ALA A 115 4.59 -20.06 -12.16
CA ALA A 115 5.08 -19.05 -13.09
C ALA A 115 4.69 -17.64 -12.69
N ASP A 116 3.51 -17.41 -12.10
CA ASP A 116 3.08 -16.10 -11.63
C ASP A 116 3.99 -15.62 -10.48
N ALA A 117 4.30 -16.50 -9.52
CA ALA A 117 5.20 -16.20 -8.43
C ALA A 117 6.64 -15.94 -8.92
N ALA A 118 7.12 -16.76 -9.85
CA ALA A 118 8.45 -16.58 -10.45
C ALA A 118 8.54 -15.24 -11.18
N ALA A 119 7.54 -14.85 -11.98
CA ALA A 119 7.54 -13.63 -12.77
C ALA A 119 7.73 -12.36 -11.90
N LEU A 120 7.28 -12.37 -10.65
CA LEU A 120 7.39 -11.23 -9.74
C LEU A 120 8.82 -10.99 -9.22
N VAL A 121 9.65 -12.04 -9.16
CA VAL A 121 10.97 -11.97 -8.49
C VAL A 121 12.13 -12.40 -9.38
N GLN A 122 11.87 -13.11 -10.47
CA GLN A 122 12.88 -13.79 -11.29
C GLN A 122 13.92 -12.80 -11.86
N TYR A 123 13.47 -11.67 -12.41
CA TYR A 123 14.38 -10.70 -12.98
C TYR A 123 15.38 -10.19 -11.92
N GLU A 124 14.87 -9.76 -10.77
CA GLU A 124 15.72 -9.25 -9.69
C GLU A 124 16.63 -10.34 -9.11
N MET A 125 16.05 -11.52 -8.80
CA MET A 125 16.80 -12.61 -8.19
C MET A 125 17.83 -13.24 -9.11
N SER A 126 17.64 -13.20 -10.44
CA SER A 126 18.61 -13.70 -11.42
C SER A 126 19.89 -12.86 -11.51
N LEU A 127 19.83 -11.59 -11.06
CA LEU A 127 20.98 -10.67 -11.07
C LEU A 127 21.81 -10.73 -9.78
N LEU A 128 21.39 -11.51 -8.80
CA LEU A 128 22.08 -11.59 -7.51
C LEU A 128 23.34 -12.45 -7.63
N GLU A 129 24.46 -11.93 -7.13
CA GLU A 129 25.74 -12.63 -7.09
C GLU A 129 25.81 -13.70 -5.99
N ASN A 130 24.96 -13.56 -4.96
CA ASN A 130 24.86 -14.48 -3.83
C ASN A 130 23.47 -15.12 -3.77
N GLU A 131 23.42 -16.32 -3.20
CA GLU A 131 22.12 -16.96 -2.90
C GLU A 131 21.33 -16.10 -1.92
N GLN A 132 20.04 -15.99 -2.16
CA GLN A 132 19.07 -15.40 -1.25
C GLN A 132 17.88 -16.33 -1.14
N MET A 133 17.33 -16.43 0.06
CA MET A 133 16.02 -17.04 0.27
C MET A 133 15.01 -15.98 0.63
N ARG A 134 13.89 -15.97 -0.11
CA ARG A 134 12.76 -15.07 0.12
C ARG A 134 11.51 -15.86 0.45
N VAL A 135 10.62 -15.24 1.18
CA VAL A 135 9.28 -15.77 1.47
C VAL A 135 8.26 -14.79 0.91
N MET A 136 7.44 -15.29 0.01
CA MET A 136 6.28 -14.59 -0.52
C MET A 136 5.05 -14.98 0.29
N LEU A 137 4.47 -14.03 1.00
CA LEU A 137 3.30 -14.22 1.85
C LEU A 137 2.02 -14.05 1.05
N LEU A 138 1.05 -14.92 1.24
CA LEU A 138 -0.19 -14.93 0.50
C LEU A 138 -1.40 -14.90 1.44
N ASN A 139 -2.46 -14.22 1.01
CA ASN A 139 -3.74 -14.27 1.71
C ASN A 139 -4.60 -15.48 1.26
N THR A 140 -5.80 -15.64 1.83
CA THR A 140 -6.74 -16.74 1.51
C THR A 140 -7.22 -16.78 0.05
N ARG A 141 -6.92 -15.75 -0.76
CA ARG A 141 -7.24 -15.68 -2.19
C ARG A 141 -5.97 -15.78 -3.06
N ASN A 142 -4.87 -16.26 -2.49
CA ASN A 142 -3.56 -16.34 -3.11
C ASN A 142 -3.03 -14.99 -3.65
N ARG A 143 -3.43 -13.87 -3.05
CA ARG A 143 -2.86 -12.57 -3.37
C ARG A 143 -1.62 -12.32 -2.53
N VAL A 144 -0.58 -11.79 -3.16
CA VAL A 144 0.70 -11.49 -2.50
C VAL A 144 0.51 -10.37 -1.49
N ILE A 145 0.73 -10.66 -0.21
CA ILE A 145 0.74 -9.66 0.88
C ILE A 145 2.07 -8.92 0.90
N ASP A 146 3.17 -9.68 0.79
CA ASP A 146 4.54 -9.15 0.83
C ASP A 146 5.54 -10.20 0.34
N THR A 147 6.76 -9.75 -0.03
CA THR A 147 7.89 -10.65 -0.34
C THR A 147 9.09 -10.20 0.47
N ILE A 148 9.58 -11.07 1.35
CA ILE A 148 10.58 -10.73 2.37
C ILE A 148 11.79 -11.61 2.21
N THR A 149 12.99 -11.00 2.16
CA THR A 149 14.25 -11.75 2.19
C THR A 149 14.53 -12.24 3.61
N ILE A 150 14.73 -13.55 3.74
CA ILE A 150 15.00 -14.21 5.03
C ILE A 150 16.47 -14.50 5.21
N TYR A 151 17.16 -14.94 4.14
CA TYR A 151 18.58 -15.27 4.17
C TYR A 151 19.32 -14.64 3.02
N HIS A 152 20.59 -14.28 3.31
CA HIS A 152 21.60 -13.85 2.35
C HIS A 152 22.82 -14.77 2.50
N GLY A 153 23.33 -15.32 1.40
CA GLY A 153 24.43 -16.28 1.35
C GLY A 153 23.95 -17.69 1.12
N SER A 154 24.86 -18.66 1.14
CA SER A 154 24.55 -20.05 0.79
C SER A 154 23.38 -20.61 1.62
N VAL A 155 22.39 -21.15 0.93
CA VAL A 155 21.18 -21.73 1.52
C VAL A 155 21.42 -23.22 1.71
N ASN A 156 21.95 -23.64 2.85
CA ASN A 156 22.07 -25.06 3.18
C ASN A 156 21.15 -25.44 4.35
N SER A 157 20.81 -26.71 4.45
CA SER A 157 19.88 -27.24 5.45
C SER A 157 20.31 -27.00 6.90
N SER A 158 21.59 -26.79 7.16
CA SER A 158 22.11 -26.49 8.50
C SER A 158 21.96 -25.03 8.93
N GLN A 159 21.74 -24.12 7.99
CA GLN A 159 21.65 -22.69 8.25
C GLN A 159 20.22 -22.17 8.28
N VAL A 160 19.28 -22.78 7.52
CA VAL A 160 17.89 -22.32 7.45
C VAL A 160 17.14 -22.72 8.74
N ARG A 161 16.81 -21.72 9.54
CA ARG A 161 15.93 -21.90 10.69
C ARG A 161 14.48 -21.79 10.24
N VAL A 162 13.73 -22.89 10.29
CA VAL A 162 12.33 -22.95 9.88
C VAL A 162 11.47 -21.87 10.56
N GLY A 163 11.73 -21.55 11.83
CA GLY A 163 11.03 -20.49 12.54
C GLY A 163 11.20 -19.09 11.91
N GLU A 164 12.35 -18.82 11.27
CA GLU A 164 12.58 -17.55 10.58
C GLU A 164 11.76 -17.45 9.28
N VAL A 165 11.53 -18.58 8.61
CA VAL A 165 10.67 -18.67 7.41
C VAL A 165 9.21 -18.32 7.74
N PHE A 166 8.71 -18.81 8.88
CA PHE A 166 7.32 -18.58 9.30
C PHE A 166 7.09 -17.29 10.07
N LYS A 167 8.13 -16.71 10.69
CA LYS A 167 8.01 -15.49 11.48
C LYS A 167 7.24 -14.36 10.78
N PRO A 168 7.55 -13.97 9.52
CA PRO A 168 6.81 -12.91 8.84
C PRO A 168 5.36 -13.32 8.52
N ALA A 169 5.10 -14.60 8.24
CA ALA A 169 3.75 -15.09 8.00
C ALA A 169 2.87 -14.97 9.25
N ILE A 170 3.42 -15.34 10.41
CA ILE A 170 2.74 -15.20 11.71
C ILE A 170 2.47 -13.72 12.02
N GLN A 171 3.46 -12.85 11.85
CA GLN A 171 3.33 -11.42 12.13
C GLN A 171 2.28 -10.74 11.26
N ARG A 172 2.05 -11.22 10.03
CA ARG A 172 1.10 -10.66 9.08
C ARG A 172 -0.19 -11.46 8.94
N ASN A 173 -0.39 -12.47 9.78
CA ASN A 173 -1.53 -13.39 9.71
C ASN A 173 -1.72 -13.96 8.29
N ALA A 174 -0.62 -14.31 7.61
CA ALA A 174 -0.66 -14.91 6.29
C ALA A 174 -0.94 -16.41 6.40
N PRO A 175 -2.02 -16.95 5.81
CA PRO A 175 -2.37 -18.37 5.89
C PRO A 175 -1.52 -19.25 4.99
N ALA A 176 -0.79 -18.66 4.03
CA ALA A 176 0.04 -19.40 3.10
C ALA A 176 1.29 -18.61 2.69
N LEU A 177 2.30 -19.33 2.25
CA LEU A 177 3.54 -18.75 1.74
C LEU A 177 4.13 -19.58 0.59
N ILE A 178 4.99 -18.94 -0.21
CA ILE A 178 5.87 -19.58 -1.19
C ILE A 178 7.30 -19.24 -0.79
N VAL A 179 8.17 -20.25 -0.73
CA VAL A 179 9.61 -20.05 -0.56
C VAL A 179 10.25 -19.92 -1.92
N ILE A 180 11.20 -19.00 -2.07
CA ILE A 180 11.89 -18.74 -3.33
C ILE A 180 13.37 -18.52 -3.01
N HIS A 181 14.26 -19.23 -3.68
CA HIS A 181 15.68 -18.92 -3.63
C HIS A 181 16.31 -18.93 -5.03
N ASN A 182 17.44 -18.26 -5.18
CA ASN A 182 18.18 -18.22 -6.43
C ASN A 182 19.47 -19.03 -6.36
N HIS A 183 19.84 -19.60 -7.50
CA HIS A 183 21.16 -20.17 -7.73
C HIS A 183 21.98 -19.22 -8.62
N PRO A 184 23.04 -18.57 -8.11
CA PRO A 184 23.89 -17.68 -8.90
C PRO A 184 24.60 -18.38 -10.06
N SER A 185 24.71 -19.71 -10.01
CA SER A 185 25.23 -20.53 -11.12
C SER A 185 24.39 -20.47 -12.39
N GLY A 186 23.13 -20.00 -12.28
CA GLY A 186 22.17 -19.98 -13.39
C GLY A 186 21.47 -21.33 -13.66
N ASP A 187 21.79 -22.40 -12.91
CA ASP A 187 21.09 -23.68 -12.98
C ASP A 187 20.06 -23.80 -11.85
N PRO A 188 18.75 -23.83 -12.16
CA PRO A 188 17.69 -23.93 -11.15
C PRO A 188 17.49 -25.35 -10.60
N THR A 189 18.35 -26.31 -10.91
CA THR A 189 18.22 -27.67 -10.42
C THR A 189 18.32 -27.72 -8.90
N PRO A 190 17.25 -28.17 -8.17
CA PRO A 190 17.27 -28.23 -6.72
C PRO A 190 18.33 -29.20 -6.19
N SER A 191 19.04 -28.81 -5.16
CA SER A 191 19.97 -29.65 -4.42
C SER A 191 19.23 -30.61 -3.46
N PRO A 192 19.88 -31.67 -2.94
CA PRO A 192 19.32 -32.49 -1.86
C PRO A 192 19.00 -31.69 -0.60
N ASP A 193 19.76 -30.63 -0.32
CA ASP A 193 19.55 -29.72 0.81
C ASP A 193 18.26 -28.91 0.62
N ASP A 194 17.98 -28.42 -0.59
CA ASP A 194 16.74 -27.70 -0.89
C ASP A 194 15.51 -28.59 -0.66
N VAL A 195 15.58 -29.86 -1.07
CA VAL A 195 14.53 -30.84 -0.84
C VAL A 195 14.34 -31.11 0.66
N SER A 196 15.44 -31.20 1.41
CA SER A 196 15.42 -31.44 2.86
C SER A 196 14.80 -30.26 3.62
N VAL A 197 15.21 -29.03 3.27
CA VAL A 197 14.65 -27.79 3.83
C VAL A 197 13.16 -27.68 3.49
N THR A 198 12.78 -27.95 2.26
CA THR A 198 11.36 -27.92 1.83
C THR A 198 10.52 -28.86 2.68
N ARG A 199 10.98 -30.09 2.91
CA ARG A 199 10.28 -31.07 3.73
C ARG A 199 10.10 -30.60 5.18
N ALA A 200 11.14 -30.00 5.77
CA ALA A 200 11.07 -29.45 7.11
C ALA A 200 10.07 -28.27 7.19
N ILE A 201 10.03 -27.39 6.17
CA ILE A 201 9.08 -26.29 6.11
C ILE A 201 7.65 -26.81 5.97
N VAL A 202 7.40 -27.79 5.08
CA VAL A 202 6.07 -28.41 4.93
C VAL A 202 5.57 -28.99 6.23
N GLN A 203 6.43 -29.73 6.97
CA GLN A 203 6.05 -30.31 8.26
C GLN A 203 5.71 -29.24 9.30
N ALA A 204 6.53 -28.19 9.39
CA ALA A 204 6.28 -27.08 10.31
C ALA A 204 5.02 -26.30 9.94
N GLY A 205 4.76 -26.08 8.65
CA GLY A 205 3.56 -25.41 8.17
C GLY A 205 2.28 -26.12 8.60
N LYS A 206 2.26 -27.45 8.57
CA LYS A 206 1.14 -28.26 9.08
C LYS A 206 0.87 -28.05 10.57
N LEU A 207 1.91 -27.82 11.37
CA LEU A 207 1.79 -27.57 12.82
C LEU A 207 1.34 -26.13 13.13
N LEU A 208 1.69 -25.19 12.25
CA LEU A 208 1.40 -23.76 12.41
C LEU A 208 0.11 -23.33 11.75
N ASP A 209 -0.55 -24.21 11.00
CA ASP A 209 -1.70 -23.92 10.14
C ASP A 209 -1.39 -22.82 9.10
N ILE A 210 -0.15 -22.87 8.55
CA ILE A 210 0.34 -21.99 7.48
C ILE A 210 0.86 -22.85 6.35
N GLU A 211 0.18 -22.84 5.20
CA GLU A 211 0.51 -23.73 4.08
C GLU A 211 1.74 -23.24 3.32
N LEU A 212 2.73 -24.13 3.09
CA LEU A 212 3.73 -23.93 2.05
C LEU A 212 3.12 -24.31 0.70
N LEU A 213 2.77 -23.32 -0.12
CA LEU A 213 2.16 -23.57 -1.43
C LEU A 213 3.16 -24.10 -2.45
N ASP A 214 4.38 -23.58 -2.46
CA ASP A 214 5.46 -24.05 -3.33
C ASP A 214 6.84 -23.64 -2.78
N HIS A 215 7.89 -24.23 -3.36
CA HIS A 215 9.27 -23.81 -3.23
C HIS A 215 9.87 -23.66 -4.62
N LEU A 216 10.28 -22.44 -5.01
CA LEU A 216 10.80 -22.13 -6.31
C LEU A 216 12.32 -21.93 -6.25
N VAL A 217 13.04 -22.54 -7.17
CA VAL A 217 14.46 -22.29 -7.40
C VAL A 217 14.62 -21.47 -8.68
N ILE A 218 15.22 -20.30 -8.58
CA ILE A 218 15.48 -19.42 -9.71
C ILE A 218 16.92 -19.61 -10.20
N GLY A 219 17.10 -19.84 -11.48
CA GLY A 219 18.41 -19.92 -12.13
C GLY A 219 18.41 -19.20 -13.47
N GLY A 220 19.01 -18.01 -13.54
CA GLY A 220 18.95 -17.17 -14.74
C GLY A 220 17.50 -16.87 -15.14
N ASN A 221 17.19 -17.15 -16.42
CA ASN A 221 15.84 -16.94 -16.96
C ASN A 221 14.92 -18.17 -16.81
N ARG A 222 15.26 -19.10 -15.92
CA ARG A 222 14.51 -20.34 -15.66
C ARG A 222 14.20 -20.45 -14.18
N PHE A 223 13.15 -21.21 -13.88
CA PHE A 223 12.83 -21.61 -12.51
C PHE A 223 12.38 -23.09 -12.48
N ILE A 224 12.43 -23.66 -11.29
CA ILE A 224 11.87 -25.00 -11.01
C ILE A 224 10.97 -24.88 -9.77
N SER A 225 9.76 -25.45 -9.87
CA SER A 225 8.87 -25.70 -8.74
C SER A 225 9.18 -27.08 -8.16
N LEU A 226 9.50 -27.13 -6.88
CA LEU A 226 9.72 -28.38 -6.17
C LEU A 226 8.39 -29.13 -5.99
N LYS A 227 7.28 -28.42 -5.81
CA LYS A 227 5.95 -29.05 -5.69
C LYS A 227 5.55 -29.75 -6.97
N GLU A 228 5.69 -29.12 -8.13
CA GLU A 228 5.40 -29.75 -9.43
C GLU A 228 6.28 -30.97 -9.69
N ARG A 229 7.51 -30.97 -9.16
CA ARG A 229 8.45 -32.08 -9.23
C ARG A 229 8.21 -33.15 -8.17
N GLY A 230 7.28 -32.95 -7.23
CA GLY A 230 7.04 -33.86 -6.10
C GLY A 230 8.21 -33.93 -5.10
N LEU A 231 9.06 -32.90 -5.05
CA LEU A 231 10.26 -32.87 -4.21
C LEU A 231 9.97 -32.19 -2.87
N GLY A 232 10.04 -32.93 -1.78
CA GLY A 232 9.88 -32.40 -0.42
C GLY A 232 8.45 -32.15 0.05
N PHE A 233 7.45 -32.33 -0.78
CA PHE A 233 6.01 -32.12 -0.48
C PHE A 233 5.25 -33.43 -0.13
N SER A 234 5.92 -34.55 -0.10
CA SER A 234 5.35 -35.87 0.26
C SER A 234 5.54 -36.19 1.75
#